data_91ae6dfc568e2ef4b50619a64fad5e21
#
_entry.id   91ae6dfc568e2ef4b50619a64fad5e21
#
_cell.length_a   1.000
_cell.length_b   1.000
_cell.length_c   1.000
_cell.angle_alpha   90.00
_cell.angle_beta   90.00
_cell.angle_gamma   90.00
#
_symmetry.space_group_name_H-M   'P 1'
#
loop_
_entity.id
_entity.type
_entity.pdbx_description
1 polymer ?
#
loop_
_entity_poly.entity_id
_entity_poly.type
_entity_poly.pdbx_seq_one_letter_code
_entity_poly.pdbx_strand_id
1 'polypeptide(L)'
;SNLLHLSLNNIDYFLMDYNNIIHTAYQEYLKITEINNMKKSEIQKEILEYIFNKTLYIVNNIVMPISTLFIAMDGVPPRAKMEQQRLRRYKKVYTDNLKKNIKNKYKLNCETYFDSNQISPGTVFMDKLSKKLKKGKNKLNVKNVIISDTLEIGEGEHKIMNYIKENIENKSNICVYGDDADLIFLMMSLKLGDNVNIMKSQSLSENIEFGYLNINEVCRDFCKYMDIEDCKKYKVLNDYIFIMMIFGDDFVKTIPSI
;
A
#
# COMPACT_ATOMS: atom_id res chain seq x y z
N SER A 1 14.45 20.92 1.29
CA SER A 1 14.63 20.27 -0.02
C SER A 1 13.33 19.58 -0.42
N ASN A 2 12.93 19.71 -1.69
CA ASN A 2 11.79 18.96 -2.21
C ASN A 2 12.24 17.52 -2.42
N LEU A 3 11.97 16.66 -1.45
CA LEU A 3 12.27 15.21 -1.49
C LEU A 3 11.34 14.43 -2.45
N LEU A 4 10.33 15.09 -3.01
CA LEU A 4 9.36 14.46 -3.91
C LEU A 4 9.70 14.77 -5.36
N HIS A 5 9.93 13.72 -6.14
CA HIS A 5 10.10 13.77 -7.58
C HIS A 5 8.77 13.51 -8.29
N LEU A 6 8.55 14.11 -9.46
CA LEU A 6 7.29 13.97 -10.21
C LEU A 6 7.31 12.85 -11.25
N SER A 7 8.49 12.29 -11.56
CA SER A 7 8.62 11.17 -12.51
C SER A 7 9.83 10.32 -12.21
N LEU A 8 9.75 9.04 -12.55
CA LEU A 8 10.87 8.08 -12.52
C LEU A 8 11.08 7.50 -13.92
N ASN A 9 12.34 7.23 -14.26
CA ASN A 9 12.71 6.59 -15.51
C ASN A 9 13.41 5.24 -15.23
N ASN A 10 13.27 4.29 -16.16
CA ASN A 10 13.97 3.01 -16.16
C ASN A 10 13.79 2.19 -14.86
N ILE A 11 12.56 1.97 -14.45
CA ILE A 11 12.24 1.12 -13.30
C ILE A 11 12.36 -0.35 -13.72
N ASP A 12 13.23 -1.10 -13.06
CA ASP A 12 13.38 -2.54 -13.28
C ASP A 12 12.28 -3.32 -12.55
N TYR A 13 12.03 -2.99 -11.29
CA TYR A 13 11.09 -3.67 -10.43
C TYR A 13 10.04 -2.69 -9.90
N PHE A 14 8.78 -3.03 -10.11
CA PHE A 14 7.66 -2.34 -9.48
C PHE A 14 6.95 -3.28 -8.50
N LEU A 15 6.96 -2.91 -7.23
CA LEU A 15 6.45 -3.72 -6.11
C LEU A 15 5.28 -2.97 -5.48
N MET A 16 4.11 -3.60 -5.44
CA MET A 16 2.88 -2.91 -5.02
C MET A 16 2.36 -3.49 -3.70
N ASP A 17 2.29 -2.67 -2.66
CA ASP A 17 1.37 -2.94 -1.55
C ASP A 17 -0.06 -2.75 -2.08
N TYR A 18 -0.66 -3.88 -2.42
CA TYR A 18 -1.87 -3.86 -3.23
C TYR A 18 -3.12 -3.48 -2.46
N ASN A 19 -3.14 -3.71 -1.15
CA ASN A 19 -4.28 -3.32 -0.31
C ASN A 19 -4.51 -1.81 -0.34
N ASN A 20 -3.45 -1.02 -0.45
CA ASN A 20 -3.53 0.41 -0.60
C ASN A 20 -4.27 0.82 -1.89
N ILE A 21 -3.92 0.21 -3.03
CA ILE A 21 -4.63 0.45 -4.31
C ILE A 21 -6.11 0.06 -4.21
N ILE A 22 -6.43 -1.05 -3.56
CA ILE A 22 -7.82 -1.50 -3.39
C ILE A 22 -8.63 -0.43 -2.64
N HIS A 23 -8.08 0.08 -1.53
CA HIS A 23 -8.77 1.10 -0.73
C HIS A 23 -8.92 2.42 -1.48
N THR A 24 -7.87 2.88 -2.15
CA THR A 24 -7.89 4.12 -2.92
C THR A 24 -8.88 4.03 -4.08
N ALA A 25 -8.78 2.98 -4.89
CA ALA A 25 -9.67 2.77 -6.04
C ALA A 25 -11.15 2.63 -5.63
N TYR A 26 -11.41 1.94 -4.52
CA TYR A 26 -12.76 1.85 -3.97
C TYR A 26 -13.33 3.22 -3.58
N GLN A 27 -12.52 4.04 -2.89
CA GLN A 27 -12.96 5.38 -2.48
C GLN A 27 -13.18 6.30 -3.68
N GLU A 28 -12.34 6.22 -4.70
CA GLU A 28 -12.51 6.96 -5.96
C GLU A 28 -13.78 6.54 -6.69
N TYR A 29 -13.98 5.23 -6.85
CA TYR A 29 -15.18 4.70 -7.48
C TYR A 29 -16.47 5.26 -6.83
N LEU A 30 -16.52 5.32 -5.49
CA LEU A 30 -17.66 5.87 -4.77
C LEU A 30 -17.89 7.37 -5.00
N LYS A 31 -16.85 8.13 -5.33
CA LYS A 31 -16.96 9.57 -5.60
C LYS A 31 -17.47 9.89 -7.00
N ILE A 32 -17.09 9.06 -7.98
CA ILE A 32 -17.34 9.32 -9.40
C ILE A 32 -18.61 8.61 -9.93
N THR A 33 -19.16 7.63 -9.20
CA THR A 33 -20.26 6.81 -9.66
C THR A 33 -21.54 7.13 -8.90
N GLU A 34 -22.59 7.46 -9.64
CA GLU A 34 -23.96 7.52 -9.08
C GLU A 34 -24.49 6.09 -8.89
N ILE A 35 -24.50 5.61 -7.66
CA ILE A 35 -24.84 4.21 -7.32
C ILE A 35 -26.37 4.02 -7.15
N ASN A 36 -27.17 4.94 -7.64
CA ASN A 36 -28.61 4.88 -7.48
C ASN A 36 -29.21 3.67 -8.24
N ASN A 37 -29.98 2.83 -7.53
CA ASN A 37 -30.70 1.68 -8.08
C ASN A 37 -29.85 0.46 -8.53
N MET A 38 -28.58 0.39 -8.21
CA MET A 38 -27.73 -0.77 -8.53
C MET A 38 -27.84 -1.88 -7.47
N LYS A 39 -27.82 -3.14 -7.90
CA LYS A 39 -27.72 -4.27 -6.99
C LYS A 39 -26.31 -4.37 -6.38
N LYS A 40 -26.22 -4.80 -5.12
CA LYS A 40 -24.90 -4.97 -4.43
C LYS A 40 -23.92 -5.86 -5.20
N SER A 41 -24.40 -6.86 -5.92
CA SER A 41 -23.55 -7.74 -6.75
C SER A 41 -22.98 -7.04 -7.98
N GLU A 42 -23.72 -6.11 -8.57
CA GLU A 42 -23.29 -5.29 -9.71
C GLU A 42 -22.23 -4.28 -9.26
N ILE A 43 -22.50 -3.58 -8.15
CA ILE A 43 -21.53 -2.66 -7.53
C ILE A 43 -20.22 -3.38 -7.22
N GLN A 44 -20.29 -4.58 -6.63
CA GLN A 44 -19.07 -5.36 -6.35
C GLN A 44 -18.28 -5.71 -7.62
N LYS A 45 -18.98 -6.07 -8.69
CA LYS A 45 -18.37 -6.38 -9.99
C LYS A 45 -17.69 -5.15 -10.59
N GLU A 46 -18.34 -4.00 -10.54
CA GLU A 46 -17.79 -2.74 -11.05
C GLU A 46 -16.58 -2.26 -10.24
N ILE A 47 -16.64 -2.37 -8.91
CA ILE A 47 -15.48 -2.07 -8.05
C ILE A 47 -14.29 -2.94 -8.44
N LEU A 48 -14.48 -4.25 -8.65
CA LEU A 48 -13.42 -5.16 -9.10
C LEU A 48 -12.85 -4.76 -10.47
N GLU A 49 -13.72 -4.32 -11.39
CA GLU A 49 -13.30 -3.82 -12.71
C GLU A 49 -12.49 -2.54 -12.57
N TYR A 50 -12.97 -1.60 -11.77
CA TYR A 50 -12.31 -0.33 -11.53
C TYR A 50 -10.92 -0.51 -10.92
N ILE A 51 -10.77 -1.36 -9.90
CA ILE A 51 -9.48 -1.69 -9.28
C ILE A 51 -8.52 -2.24 -10.33
N PHE A 52 -8.98 -3.19 -11.15
CA PHE A 52 -8.15 -3.79 -12.19
C PHE A 52 -7.71 -2.77 -13.26
N ASN A 53 -8.63 -1.92 -13.72
CA ASN A 53 -8.33 -0.88 -14.72
C ASN A 53 -7.37 0.17 -14.14
N LYS A 54 -7.51 0.55 -12.87
CA LYS A 54 -6.55 1.42 -12.19
C LYS A 54 -5.16 0.79 -12.12
N THR A 55 -5.09 -0.51 -11.85
CA THR A 55 -3.82 -1.24 -11.86
C THR A 55 -3.19 -1.23 -13.25
N LEU A 56 -3.96 -1.50 -14.30
CA LEU A 56 -3.49 -1.40 -15.69
C LEU A 56 -2.96 0.00 -16.01
N TYR A 57 -3.69 1.02 -15.61
CA TYR A 57 -3.28 2.41 -15.85
C TYR A 57 -1.93 2.74 -15.16
N ILE A 58 -1.80 2.41 -13.87
CA ILE A 58 -0.56 2.67 -13.12
C ILE A 58 0.62 1.91 -13.73
N VAL A 59 0.44 0.63 -14.03
CA VAL A 59 1.54 -0.21 -14.53
C VAL A 59 1.93 0.15 -15.96
N ASN A 60 0.96 0.34 -16.85
CA ASN A 60 1.23 0.48 -18.27
C ASN A 60 1.49 1.92 -18.72
N ASN A 61 1.05 2.93 -17.95
CA ASN A 61 1.11 4.34 -18.33
C ASN A 61 1.93 5.21 -17.39
N ILE A 62 2.04 4.85 -16.10
CA ILE A 62 2.73 5.68 -15.11
C ILE A 62 4.13 5.12 -14.82
N VAL A 63 4.25 3.88 -14.36
CA VAL A 63 5.53 3.31 -13.92
C VAL A 63 6.28 2.60 -15.03
N MET A 64 5.59 1.85 -15.87
CA MET A 64 6.13 1.09 -17.01
C MET A 64 7.36 0.25 -16.65
N PRO A 65 7.27 -0.69 -15.70
CA PRO A 65 8.41 -1.46 -15.23
C PRO A 65 8.96 -2.40 -16.33
N ILE A 66 10.28 -2.45 -16.45
CA ILE A 66 10.95 -3.19 -17.54
C ILE A 66 11.00 -4.69 -17.27
N SER A 67 11.29 -5.08 -16.03
CA SER A 67 11.59 -6.48 -15.67
C SER A 67 10.41 -7.14 -14.98
N THR A 68 10.04 -6.67 -13.80
CA THR A 68 9.10 -7.39 -12.94
C THR A 68 8.10 -6.47 -12.25
N LEU A 69 6.85 -6.88 -12.26
CA LEU A 69 5.79 -6.39 -11.41
C LEU A 69 5.50 -7.43 -10.32
N PHE A 70 5.60 -7.02 -9.06
CA PHE A 70 5.22 -7.82 -7.91
C PHE A 70 4.01 -7.21 -7.21
N ILE A 71 2.87 -7.91 -7.23
CA ILE A 71 1.62 -7.49 -6.58
C ILE A 71 1.51 -8.26 -5.27
N ALA A 72 1.61 -7.58 -4.13
CA ALA A 72 1.50 -8.16 -2.79
C ALA A 72 0.15 -7.81 -2.17
N MET A 73 -0.72 -8.79 -2.01
CA MET A 73 -1.97 -8.66 -1.27
C MET A 73 -1.76 -9.13 0.17
N ASP A 74 -2.42 -8.48 1.13
CA ASP A 74 -2.37 -8.93 2.53
C ASP A 74 -2.90 -10.35 2.65
N GLY A 75 -2.09 -11.20 3.27
CA GLY A 75 -2.48 -12.49 3.78
C GLY A 75 -2.75 -12.45 5.28
N VAL A 76 -2.63 -13.61 5.93
CA VAL A 76 -2.78 -13.70 7.40
C VAL A 76 -1.58 -13.02 8.07
N PRO A 77 -1.81 -11.93 8.85
CA PRO A 77 -0.73 -11.22 9.52
C PRO A 77 -0.26 -11.92 10.79
N PRO A 78 0.87 -11.49 11.39
CA PRO A 78 1.29 -11.94 12.70
C PRO A 78 0.23 -11.66 13.78
N ARG A 79 0.29 -12.42 14.90
CA ARG A 79 -0.72 -12.36 15.97
C ARG A 79 -0.93 -10.95 16.53
N ALA A 80 0.13 -10.18 16.73
CA ALA A 80 0.04 -8.81 17.26
C ALA A 80 -0.81 -7.93 16.33
N LYS A 81 -0.56 -7.97 15.04
CA LYS A 81 -1.31 -7.23 14.03
C LYS A 81 -2.75 -7.73 13.88
N MET A 82 -3.01 -9.03 14.08
CA MET A 82 -4.38 -9.56 14.11
C MET A 82 -5.23 -8.91 15.20
N GLU A 83 -4.69 -8.72 16.40
CA GLU A 83 -5.41 -8.03 17.49
C GLU A 83 -5.75 -6.60 17.11
N GLN A 84 -4.78 -5.85 16.57
CA GLN A 84 -4.99 -4.49 16.12
C GLN A 84 -6.03 -4.41 15.00
N GLN A 85 -5.93 -5.27 13.97
CA GLN A 85 -6.90 -5.33 12.88
C GLN A 85 -8.30 -5.67 13.38
N ARG A 86 -8.42 -6.60 14.36
CA ARG A 86 -9.69 -6.95 14.98
C ARG A 86 -10.34 -5.75 15.67
N LEU A 87 -9.58 -5.01 16.48
CA LEU A 87 -10.06 -3.80 17.15
C LEU A 87 -10.48 -2.73 16.13
N ARG A 88 -9.70 -2.51 15.07
CA ARG A 88 -10.01 -1.56 14.00
C ARG A 88 -11.32 -1.91 13.28
N ARG A 89 -11.53 -3.18 12.95
CA ARG A 89 -12.78 -3.67 12.33
C ARG A 89 -13.98 -3.50 13.25
N TYR A 90 -13.83 -3.83 14.53
CA TYR A 90 -14.89 -3.66 15.53
C TYR A 90 -15.25 -2.19 15.70
N LYS A 91 -14.27 -1.32 15.87
CA LYS A 91 -14.46 0.14 15.96
C LYS A 91 -15.16 0.68 14.71
N LYS A 92 -14.84 0.17 13.54
CA LYS A 92 -15.50 0.56 12.29
C LYS A 92 -16.98 0.21 12.29
N VAL A 93 -17.32 -1.04 12.60
CA VAL A 93 -18.76 -1.46 12.67
C VAL A 93 -19.51 -0.58 13.65
N TYR A 94 -18.95 -0.32 14.82
CA TYR A 94 -19.55 0.58 15.82
C TYR A 94 -19.76 2.00 15.25
N THR A 95 -18.74 2.57 14.64
CA THR A 95 -18.79 3.92 14.05
C THR A 95 -19.80 4.00 12.90
N ASP A 96 -19.88 2.99 12.04
CA ASP A 96 -20.81 2.94 10.92
C ASP A 96 -22.27 2.84 11.42
N ASN A 97 -22.52 2.08 12.48
CA ASN A 97 -23.83 2.03 13.14
C ASN A 97 -24.22 3.38 13.76
N LEU A 98 -23.29 4.08 14.43
CA LEU A 98 -23.53 5.43 14.95
C LEU A 98 -23.86 6.41 13.84
N LYS A 99 -23.07 6.42 12.75
CA LYS A 99 -23.33 7.26 11.57
C LYS A 99 -24.70 6.97 10.97
N LYS A 100 -25.09 5.70 10.86
CA LYS A 100 -26.41 5.29 10.36
C LYS A 100 -27.52 5.82 11.25
N ASN A 101 -27.40 5.70 12.57
CA ASN A 101 -28.39 6.21 13.53
C ASN A 101 -28.55 7.74 13.43
N ILE A 102 -27.42 8.47 13.33
CA ILE A 102 -27.44 9.93 13.16
C ILE A 102 -28.11 10.30 11.84
N LYS A 103 -27.74 9.68 10.72
CA LYS A 103 -28.34 9.94 9.41
C LYS A 103 -29.85 9.67 9.42
N ASN A 104 -30.28 8.56 10.01
CA ASN A 104 -31.72 8.23 10.16
C ASN A 104 -32.46 9.31 10.95
N LYS A 105 -31.87 9.80 12.06
CA LYS A 105 -32.46 10.89 12.86
C LYS A 105 -32.69 12.16 12.04
N TYR A 106 -31.78 12.46 11.11
CA TYR A 106 -31.88 13.64 10.24
C TYR A 106 -32.50 13.34 8.87
N LYS A 107 -33.10 12.16 8.66
CA LYS A 107 -33.71 11.72 7.39
C LYS A 107 -32.80 11.81 6.18
N LEU A 108 -31.49 11.60 6.40
CA LEU A 108 -30.47 11.56 5.34
C LEU A 108 -30.36 10.14 4.77
N ASN A 109 -29.99 10.03 3.50
CA ASN A 109 -29.79 8.73 2.87
C ASN A 109 -28.67 7.93 3.59
N CYS A 110 -28.98 6.67 3.93
CA CYS A 110 -28.13 5.78 4.75
C CYS A 110 -27.62 4.56 4.00
N GLU A 111 -27.75 4.49 2.69
CA GLU A 111 -27.34 3.31 1.95
C GLU A 111 -25.82 3.13 2.02
N THR A 112 -25.41 1.99 2.54
CA THR A 112 -24.02 1.49 2.47
C THR A 112 -23.96 0.50 1.33
N TYR A 113 -23.32 0.89 0.23
CA TYR A 113 -23.29 0.10 -1.00
C TYR A 113 -22.26 -1.03 -0.94
N PHE A 114 -21.18 -0.82 -0.20
CA PHE A 114 -20.09 -1.80 -0.06
C PHE A 114 -19.50 -1.75 1.36
N ASP A 115 -19.32 -2.92 1.96
CA ASP A 115 -18.62 -3.04 3.25
C ASP A 115 -17.13 -3.22 3.01
N SER A 116 -16.32 -2.22 3.38
CA SER A 116 -14.86 -2.29 3.21
C SER A 116 -14.19 -3.35 4.09
N ASN A 117 -14.90 -3.97 5.06
CA ASN A 117 -14.40 -5.16 5.76
C ASN A 117 -14.25 -6.37 4.81
N GLN A 118 -14.88 -6.33 3.64
CA GLN A 118 -14.64 -7.32 2.58
C GLN A 118 -13.22 -7.23 2.00
N ILE A 119 -12.52 -6.11 2.18
CA ILE A 119 -11.10 -5.97 1.85
C ILE A 119 -10.28 -6.57 3.02
N SER A 120 -10.34 -7.88 3.14
CA SER A 120 -9.65 -8.64 4.20
C SER A 120 -9.29 -10.02 3.68
N PRO A 121 -8.18 -10.60 4.14
CA PRO A 121 -7.80 -11.97 3.77
C PRO A 121 -8.93 -12.97 4.01
N GLY A 122 -9.10 -13.91 3.08
CA GLY A 122 -10.11 -14.97 3.17
C GLY A 122 -11.54 -14.59 2.78
N THR A 123 -11.79 -13.37 2.33
CA THR A 123 -13.11 -12.96 1.86
C THR A 123 -13.34 -13.32 0.38
N VAL A 124 -14.61 -13.51 0.03
CA VAL A 124 -15.01 -13.78 -1.37
C VAL A 124 -14.62 -12.65 -2.32
N PHE A 125 -14.63 -11.40 -1.83
CA PHE A 125 -14.22 -10.25 -2.63
C PHE A 125 -12.74 -10.35 -3.00
N MET A 126 -11.85 -10.62 -2.04
CA MET A 126 -10.42 -10.74 -2.27
C MET A 126 -10.07 -11.95 -3.15
N ASP A 127 -10.78 -13.07 -3.01
CA ASP A 127 -10.63 -14.23 -3.90
C ASP A 127 -11.00 -13.88 -5.34
N LYS A 128 -12.13 -13.20 -5.56
CA LYS A 128 -12.54 -12.73 -6.89
C LYS A 128 -11.53 -11.76 -7.49
N LEU A 129 -10.97 -10.85 -6.69
CA LEU A 129 -9.95 -9.90 -7.13
C LEU A 129 -8.66 -10.62 -7.54
N SER A 130 -8.17 -11.55 -6.71
CA SER A 130 -7.01 -12.37 -7.01
C SER A 130 -7.19 -13.14 -8.33
N LYS A 131 -8.34 -13.81 -8.51
CA LYS A 131 -8.68 -14.51 -9.74
C LYS A 131 -8.72 -13.57 -10.96
N LYS A 132 -9.25 -12.35 -10.79
CA LYS A 132 -9.31 -11.36 -11.86
C LYS A 132 -7.92 -10.90 -12.28
N LEU A 133 -7.04 -10.60 -11.31
CA LEU A 133 -5.64 -10.23 -11.58
C LEU A 133 -4.89 -11.35 -12.31
N LYS A 134 -5.01 -12.59 -11.82
CA LYS A 134 -4.37 -13.76 -12.45
C LYS A 134 -4.84 -13.98 -13.90
N LYS A 135 -6.13 -13.81 -14.16
CA LYS A 135 -6.69 -13.91 -15.52
C LYS A 135 -6.29 -12.75 -16.43
N GLY A 136 -6.14 -11.55 -15.88
CA GLY A 136 -5.79 -10.35 -16.62
C GLY A 136 -4.29 -10.09 -16.74
N LYS A 137 -3.44 -10.98 -16.23
CA LYS A 137 -1.99 -10.83 -16.16
C LYS A 137 -1.34 -10.46 -17.51
N ASN A 138 -1.83 -11.01 -18.60
CA ASN A 138 -1.35 -10.75 -19.95
C ASN A 138 -1.66 -9.34 -20.49
N LYS A 139 -2.50 -8.57 -19.82
CA LYS A 139 -2.79 -7.16 -20.14
C LYS A 139 -1.81 -6.18 -19.49
N LEU A 140 -0.99 -6.66 -18.55
CA LEU A 140 0.06 -5.91 -17.90
C LEU A 140 1.32 -5.95 -18.78
N ASN A 141 1.77 -4.79 -19.21
CA ASN A 141 2.85 -4.66 -20.19
C ASN A 141 4.23 -4.74 -19.52
N VAL A 142 4.56 -5.90 -18.95
CA VAL A 142 5.79 -6.18 -18.22
C VAL A 142 6.23 -7.63 -18.43
N LYS A 143 7.55 -7.90 -18.41
CA LYS A 143 8.08 -9.25 -18.69
C LYS A 143 7.56 -10.30 -17.71
N ASN A 144 7.67 -10.00 -16.41
CA ASN A 144 7.28 -10.91 -15.34
C ASN A 144 6.22 -10.26 -14.47
N VAL A 145 5.12 -10.97 -14.22
CA VAL A 145 4.09 -10.57 -13.27
C VAL A 145 3.96 -11.64 -12.21
N ILE A 146 4.26 -11.28 -10.97
CA ILE A 146 4.15 -12.14 -9.80
C ILE A 146 3.02 -11.61 -8.93
N ILE A 147 2.10 -12.47 -8.54
CA ILE A 147 0.95 -12.11 -7.70
C ILE A 147 1.01 -12.98 -6.44
N SER A 148 1.44 -12.36 -5.35
CA SER A 148 1.35 -12.92 -4.01
C SER A 148 -0.03 -12.58 -3.44
N ASP A 149 -0.93 -13.54 -3.44
CA ASP A 149 -2.32 -13.33 -3.06
C ASP A 149 -2.56 -13.51 -1.56
N THR A 150 -3.84 -13.45 -1.16
CA THR A 150 -4.26 -13.53 0.24
C THR A 150 -4.06 -14.91 0.89
N LEU A 151 -3.73 -15.94 0.11
CA LEU A 151 -3.45 -17.29 0.63
C LEU A 151 -2.01 -17.41 1.14
N GLU A 152 -1.09 -16.57 0.67
CA GLU A 152 0.26 -16.49 1.18
C GLU A 152 0.28 -15.68 2.48
N ILE A 153 1.01 -16.20 3.49
CA ILE A 153 1.10 -15.60 4.83
C ILE A 153 1.86 -14.27 4.77
N GLY A 154 1.47 -13.31 5.59
CA GLY A 154 2.13 -12.03 5.76
C GLY A 154 1.40 -10.87 5.11
N GLU A 155 1.72 -9.66 5.56
CA GLU A 155 1.20 -8.41 4.99
C GLU A 155 1.95 -8.04 3.71
N GLY A 156 1.34 -7.19 2.88
CA GLY A 156 1.88 -6.80 1.59
C GLY A 156 3.31 -6.25 1.68
N GLU A 157 3.56 -5.36 2.62
CA GLU A 157 4.88 -4.76 2.86
C GLU A 157 5.95 -5.78 3.25
N HIS A 158 5.62 -6.77 4.09
CA HIS A 158 6.56 -7.84 4.47
C HIS A 158 6.88 -8.77 3.31
N LYS A 159 5.89 -9.09 2.48
CA LYS A 159 6.08 -9.87 1.25
C LYS A 159 7.00 -9.13 0.27
N ILE A 160 6.82 -7.81 0.13
CA ILE A 160 7.70 -6.95 -0.66
C ILE A 160 9.13 -7.00 -0.12
N MET A 161 9.31 -6.82 1.19
CA MET A 161 10.62 -6.89 1.85
C MET A 161 11.34 -8.21 1.58
N ASN A 162 10.63 -9.32 1.76
CA ASN A 162 11.19 -10.65 1.53
C ASN A 162 11.54 -10.85 0.06
N TYR A 163 10.66 -10.42 -0.85
CA TYR A 163 10.92 -10.51 -2.28
C TYR A 163 12.18 -9.72 -2.68
N ILE A 164 12.34 -8.50 -2.16
CA ILE A 164 13.54 -7.69 -2.42
C ILE A 164 14.80 -8.42 -1.93
N LYS A 165 14.80 -8.91 -0.68
CA LYS A 165 15.97 -9.58 -0.10
C LYS A 165 16.40 -10.84 -0.85
N GLU A 166 15.43 -11.58 -1.40
CA GLU A 166 15.67 -12.88 -2.02
C GLU A 166 15.96 -12.80 -3.52
N ASN A 167 15.45 -11.77 -4.21
CA ASN A 167 15.38 -11.77 -5.67
C ASN A 167 15.98 -10.56 -6.35
N ILE A 168 16.31 -9.48 -5.62
CA ILE A 168 16.74 -8.23 -6.23
C ILE A 168 18.18 -7.89 -5.86
N GLU A 169 18.98 -7.59 -6.88
CA GLU A 169 20.36 -7.14 -6.71
C GLU A 169 20.43 -5.65 -6.37
N ASN A 170 21.48 -5.24 -5.63
CA ASN A 170 21.66 -3.87 -5.10
C ASN A 170 21.74 -2.74 -6.16
N LYS A 171 21.89 -3.07 -7.42
CA LYS A 171 22.02 -2.08 -8.51
C LYS A 171 20.72 -1.85 -9.29
N SER A 172 19.66 -2.55 -8.97
CA SER A 172 18.39 -2.46 -9.69
C SER A 172 17.61 -1.21 -9.29
N ASN A 173 16.88 -0.62 -10.25
CA ASN A 173 15.97 0.48 -10.00
C ASN A 173 14.64 -0.06 -9.49
N ILE A 174 14.32 0.24 -8.25
CA ILE A 174 13.15 -0.28 -7.55
C ILE A 174 12.17 0.86 -7.29
N CYS A 175 10.90 0.64 -7.62
CA CYS A 175 9.78 1.47 -7.19
C CYS A 175 8.82 0.64 -6.34
N VAL A 176 8.53 1.09 -5.13
CA VAL A 176 7.58 0.44 -4.21
C VAL A 176 6.38 1.36 -4.06
N TYR A 177 5.19 0.86 -4.36
CA TYR A 177 3.95 1.60 -4.12
C TYR A 177 3.40 1.30 -2.74
N GLY A 178 3.16 2.34 -1.94
CA GLY A 178 2.52 2.24 -0.63
C GLY A 178 2.48 3.59 0.08
N ASP A 179 1.40 3.84 0.82
CA ASP A 179 1.19 5.12 1.52
C ASP A 179 1.61 5.08 2.99
N ASP A 180 1.81 3.89 3.56
CA ASP A 180 2.15 3.72 4.97
C ASP A 180 3.55 4.28 5.29
N ALA A 181 3.66 4.92 6.46
CA ALA A 181 4.94 5.48 6.92
C ALA A 181 5.96 4.39 7.26
N ASP A 182 5.49 3.24 7.76
CA ASP A 182 6.33 2.10 8.13
C ASP A 182 7.12 1.57 6.94
N LEU A 183 6.56 1.67 5.73
CA LEU A 183 7.25 1.30 4.49
C LEU A 183 8.57 2.07 4.29
N ILE A 184 8.64 3.34 4.74
CA ILE A 184 9.87 4.15 4.67
C ILE A 184 10.96 3.50 5.53
N PHE A 185 10.64 3.18 6.79
CA PHE A 185 11.59 2.54 7.70
C PHE A 185 12.01 1.16 7.22
N LEU A 186 11.08 0.39 6.68
CA LEU A 186 11.37 -0.92 6.09
C LEU A 186 12.34 -0.77 4.92
N MET A 187 12.12 0.15 4.00
CA MET A 187 13.03 0.38 2.87
C MET A 187 14.40 0.91 3.33
N MET A 188 14.46 1.82 4.30
CA MET A 188 15.73 2.28 4.90
C MET A 188 16.53 1.13 5.52
N SER A 189 15.87 0.14 6.13
CA SER A 189 16.51 -1.01 6.76
C SER A 189 17.20 -1.96 5.79
N LEU A 190 16.78 -1.97 4.52
CA LEU A 190 17.32 -2.87 3.49
C LEU A 190 18.74 -2.50 3.02
N LYS A 191 19.20 -1.28 3.29
CA LYS A 191 20.53 -0.76 2.87
C LYS A 191 20.77 -0.95 1.38
N LEU A 192 19.72 -0.86 0.59
CA LEU A 192 19.81 -0.93 -0.86
C LEU A 192 20.52 0.32 -1.40
N GLY A 193 21.09 0.19 -2.60
CA GLY A 193 21.77 1.29 -3.29
C GLY A 193 20.86 2.48 -3.60
N ASP A 194 21.36 3.44 -4.38
CA ASP A 194 20.73 4.76 -4.61
C ASP A 194 19.39 4.73 -5.37
N ASN A 195 18.89 3.58 -5.79
CA ASN A 195 17.81 3.46 -6.77
C ASN A 195 16.51 2.92 -6.19
N VAL A 196 16.23 3.15 -4.90
CA VAL A 196 14.96 2.75 -4.26
C VAL A 196 14.07 3.95 -4.07
N ASN A 197 12.89 3.90 -4.66
CA ASN A 197 11.90 4.95 -4.60
C ASN A 197 10.58 4.40 -4.04
N ILE A 198 9.92 5.16 -3.19
CA ILE A 198 8.55 4.89 -2.75
C ILE A 198 7.63 5.80 -3.53
N MET A 199 6.65 5.21 -4.22
CA MET A 199 5.58 5.90 -4.90
C MET A 199 4.40 6.04 -3.95
N LYS A 200 3.97 7.29 -3.73
CA LYS A 200 2.81 7.62 -2.88
C LYS A 200 1.73 8.31 -3.69
N SER A 201 0.48 8.04 -3.35
CA SER A 201 -0.65 8.80 -3.88
C SER A 201 -0.71 10.17 -3.22
N GLN A 202 -0.77 11.23 -4.03
CA GLN A 202 -0.99 12.59 -3.56
C GLN A 202 -2.36 13.08 -4.02
N SER A 203 -3.16 13.59 -3.09
CA SER A 203 -4.41 14.28 -3.43
C SER A 203 -4.10 15.76 -3.59
N LEU A 204 -3.71 16.15 -4.80
CA LEU A 204 -3.61 17.55 -5.18
C LEU A 204 -4.88 17.94 -5.93
N SER A 205 -5.80 18.62 -5.28
CA SER A 205 -7.08 19.10 -5.81
C SER A 205 -7.87 18.17 -6.70
N GLU A 206 -8.62 17.76 -7.27
CA GLU A 206 -9.44 16.86 -8.08
C GLU A 206 -8.70 15.75 -8.83
N ASN A 207 -7.36 15.80 -8.99
CA ASN A 207 -6.56 14.75 -9.64
C ASN A 207 -5.63 14.08 -8.63
N ILE A 208 -5.59 12.75 -8.66
CA ILE A 208 -4.60 11.99 -7.91
C ILE A 208 -3.30 12.04 -8.71
N GLU A 209 -2.33 12.77 -8.19
CA GLU A 209 -0.97 12.73 -8.68
C GLU A 209 -0.14 11.80 -7.80
N PHE A 210 0.91 11.24 -8.37
CA PHE A 210 1.85 10.39 -7.65
C PHE A 210 3.12 11.19 -7.37
N GLY A 211 3.61 11.10 -6.12
CA GLY A 211 4.91 11.59 -5.73
C GLY A 211 5.86 10.43 -5.49
N TYR A 212 7.14 10.63 -5.78
CA TYR A 212 8.20 9.63 -5.58
C TYR A 212 9.19 10.12 -4.54
N LEU A 213 9.40 9.31 -3.51
CA LEU A 213 10.34 9.57 -2.43
C LEU A 213 11.56 8.68 -2.59
N ASN A 214 12.72 9.26 -2.89
CA ASN A 214 13.96 8.49 -2.95
C ASN A 214 14.50 8.20 -1.54
N ILE A 215 14.64 6.93 -1.20
CA ILE A 215 15.03 6.49 0.15
C ILE A 215 16.45 6.92 0.51
N ASN A 216 17.37 6.94 -0.44
CA ASN A 216 18.73 7.39 -0.17
C ASN A 216 18.83 8.89 0.09
N GLU A 217 17.99 9.69 -0.61
CA GLU A 217 17.91 11.13 -0.32
C GLU A 217 17.37 11.36 1.10
N VAL A 218 16.36 10.61 1.50
CA VAL A 218 15.84 10.64 2.88
C VAL A 218 16.94 10.31 3.89
N CYS A 219 17.71 9.23 3.64
CA CYS A 219 18.81 8.85 4.51
C CYS A 219 19.93 9.91 4.55
N ARG A 220 20.26 10.53 3.41
CA ARG A 220 21.27 11.60 3.35
C ARG A 220 20.83 12.85 4.10
N ASP A 221 19.59 13.30 3.88
CA ASP A 221 19.05 14.47 4.56
C ASP A 221 18.94 14.24 6.07
N PHE A 222 18.55 13.02 6.49
CA PHE A 222 18.55 12.64 7.90
C PHE A 222 19.95 12.72 8.52
N CYS A 223 20.97 12.12 7.88
CA CYS A 223 22.34 12.17 8.36
C CYS A 223 22.89 13.60 8.42
N LYS A 224 22.58 14.43 7.42
CA LYS A 224 22.94 15.84 7.39
C LYS A 224 22.28 16.63 8.52
N TYR A 225 20.99 16.38 8.78
CA TYR A 225 20.25 17.02 9.88
C TYR A 225 20.84 16.67 11.26
N MET A 226 21.33 15.42 11.41
CA MET A 226 21.93 14.92 12.65
C MET A 226 23.43 15.16 12.74
N ASP A 227 24.03 15.85 11.79
CA ASP A 227 25.49 16.13 11.70
C ASP A 227 26.34 14.85 11.81
N ILE A 228 25.99 13.82 11.01
CA ILE A 228 26.61 12.50 11.05
C ILE A 228 27.53 12.32 9.86
N GLU A 229 28.76 11.87 10.12
CA GLU A 229 29.72 11.47 9.09
C GLU A 229 29.23 10.24 8.29
N ASP A 230 29.49 10.23 6.98
CA ASP A 230 29.09 9.15 6.07
C ASP A 230 29.50 7.74 6.50
N CYS A 231 30.68 7.59 7.13
CA CYS A 231 31.15 6.29 7.62
C CYS A 231 30.30 5.68 8.74
N LYS A 232 29.52 6.51 9.45
CA LYS A 232 28.62 6.08 10.54
C LYS A 232 27.16 5.97 10.10
N LYS A 233 26.83 6.34 8.86
CA LYS A 233 25.48 6.44 8.32
C LYS A 233 24.60 5.24 8.66
N TYR A 234 25.01 4.05 8.30
CA TYR A 234 24.18 2.85 8.50
C TYR A 234 24.00 2.45 9.96
N LYS A 235 24.99 2.73 10.81
CA LYS A 235 24.86 2.48 12.25
C LYS A 235 23.78 3.36 12.84
N VAL A 236 23.86 4.66 12.57
CA VAL A 236 22.90 5.64 13.12
C VAL A 236 21.50 5.44 12.55
N LEU A 237 21.36 5.10 11.26
CA LEU A 237 20.07 4.76 10.69
C LEU A 237 19.44 3.53 11.38
N ASN A 238 20.23 2.49 11.67
CA ASN A 238 19.74 1.33 12.40
C ASN A 238 19.33 1.69 13.84
N ASP A 239 20.12 2.49 14.54
CA ASP A 239 19.82 2.96 15.89
C ASP A 239 18.51 3.80 15.89
N TYR A 240 18.35 4.68 14.90
CA TYR A 240 17.15 5.47 14.72
C TYR A 240 15.91 4.61 14.45
N ILE A 241 15.99 3.66 13.50
CA ILE A 241 14.89 2.74 13.21
C ILE A 241 14.52 1.93 14.46
N PHE A 242 15.55 1.43 15.19
CA PHE A 242 15.33 0.70 16.44
C PHE A 242 14.60 1.52 17.49
N ILE A 243 15.02 2.79 17.67
CA ILE A 243 14.36 3.71 18.61
C ILE A 243 12.91 3.95 18.18
N MET A 244 12.65 4.19 16.90
CA MET A 244 11.28 4.39 16.40
C MET A 244 10.39 3.17 16.64
N MET A 245 10.93 1.95 16.49
CA MET A 245 10.21 0.72 16.83
C MET A 245 9.85 0.60 18.32
N ILE A 246 10.67 1.15 19.22
CA ILE A 246 10.37 1.18 20.67
C ILE A 246 9.16 2.06 20.99
N PHE A 247 8.95 3.14 20.23
CA PHE A 247 7.75 3.99 20.39
C PHE A 247 6.46 3.26 19.97
N GLY A 248 6.59 2.11 19.34
CA GLY A 248 5.49 1.25 18.92
C GLY A 248 5.08 1.50 17.48
N ASP A 249 4.78 0.40 16.82
CA ASP A 249 4.25 0.34 15.47
C ASP A 249 3.08 -0.66 15.43
N ASP A 250 2.68 -1.03 14.23
CA ASP A 250 1.61 -1.99 14.02
C ASP A 250 1.95 -3.43 14.51
N PHE A 251 3.21 -3.75 14.74
CA PHE A 251 3.73 -5.07 15.14
C PHE A 251 4.25 -5.10 16.58
N VAL A 252 4.77 -3.98 17.05
CA VAL A 252 5.35 -3.83 18.39
C VAL A 252 4.51 -2.84 19.18
N LYS A 253 4.00 -3.27 20.33
CA LYS A 253 3.25 -2.38 21.21
C LYS A 253 4.19 -1.34 21.84
N THR A 254 3.71 -0.11 21.93
CA THR A 254 4.39 0.98 22.65
C THR A 254 4.74 0.55 24.08
N ILE A 255 5.94 0.87 24.53
CA ILE A 255 6.33 0.66 25.93
C ILE A 255 5.49 1.58 26.82
N PRO A 256 4.78 1.06 27.83
CA PRO A 256 3.81 1.83 28.62
C PRO A 256 4.38 3.03 29.38
N SER A 257 5.70 3.14 29.49
CA SER A 257 6.42 4.17 30.24
C SER A 257 7.06 5.25 29.35
N ILE A 258 6.79 5.25 28.06
CA ILE A 258 7.27 6.29 27.14
C ILE A 258 6.16 7.25 26.74
#